data_50d4ef28bc957f3a7ddad38ad525c738
#
_entry.id   50d4ef28bc957f3a7ddad38ad525c738
#
_cell.length_a   1.000
_cell.length_b   1.000
_cell.length_c   1.000
_cell.angle_alpha   90.00
_cell.angle_beta   90.00
_cell.angle_gamma   90.00
#
_symmetry.space_group_name_H-M   'P 1'
#
loop_
_entity.id
_entity.type
_entity.pdbx_description
1 polymer ?
#
loop_
_entity_poly.entity_id
_entity_poly.type
_entity_poly.pdbx_seq_one_letter_code
_entity_poly.pdbx_strand_id
1 'polypeptide(L)'
;MRKRATYKGIYRPSNPKKYAGDPNRIVYRSNWERKFMVYCDRNEDIIYWASEELGIPYVNPIDRKRHTYYPDFIIKTSKGKRYMIEIKPSAQTKKPKVRSKKSKGFMRESLEYIKNVSKWQAADVYCNDNGMKFKIITEKELG
;
A
#
# COMPACT_ATOMS: atom_id res chain seq x y z
N MET A 1 -1.23 24.27 -7.50
CA MET A 1 -2.05 23.20 -7.01
C MET A 1 -1.91 23.10 -5.49
N ARG A 2 -3.01 22.98 -4.86
CA ARG A 2 -2.99 22.85 -3.43
C ARG A 2 -2.52 21.45 -3.03
N LYS A 3 -1.55 21.42 -2.20
CA LYS A 3 -1.06 20.14 -1.73
C LYS A 3 -2.10 19.51 -0.81
N ARG A 4 -2.37 18.23 -1.03
CA ARG A 4 -3.26 17.51 -0.13
C ARG A 4 -2.67 17.47 1.26
N ALA A 5 -3.48 17.70 2.24
CA ALA A 5 -3.04 17.61 3.63
C ALA A 5 -2.60 16.16 3.90
N THR A 6 -1.39 16.01 4.36
CA THR A 6 -0.87 14.70 4.75
C THR A 6 -0.79 14.67 6.27
N TYR A 7 -1.44 13.66 6.85
CA TYR A 7 -1.44 13.49 8.29
C TYR A 7 -0.35 12.49 8.63
N LYS A 8 0.89 12.97 8.54
CA LYS A 8 2.03 12.13 8.86
C LYS A 8 2.26 12.14 10.36
N GLY A 9 2.47 10.98 10.94
CA GLY A 9 2.73 10.88 12.36
C GLY A 9 3.11 9.48 12.77
N ILE A 10 3.25 9.29 14.08
CA ILE A 10 3.59 8.01 14.65
C ILE A 10 2.33 7.40 15.25
N TYR A 11 2.03 6.17 14.85
CA TYR A 11 0.90 5.44 15.39
C TYR A 11 1.33 4.67 16.64
N ARG A 12 0.58 4.84 17.73
CA ARG A 12 0.82 4.11 18.97
C ARG A 12 -0.27 3.05 19.12
N PRO A 13 0.08 1.76 18.94
CA PRO A 13 -0.95 0.73 18.97
C PRO A 13 -1.51 0.51 20.36
N SER A 14 -2.81 0.23 20.43
CA SER A 14 -3.45 -0.19 21.66
C SER A 14 -3.09 -1.64 22.00
N ASN A 15 -2.75 -2.43 21.00
CA ASN A 15 -2.37 -3.84 21.15
C ASN A 15 -1.00 -4.07 20.52
N PRO A 16 0.07 -3.59 21.16
CA PRO A 16 1.40 -3.60 20.52
C PRO A 16 1.92 -5.00 20.21
N LYS A 17 1.43 -6.02 20.91
CA LYS A 17 1.86 -7.40 20.64
C LYS A 17 1.38 -7.94 19.32
N LYS A 18 0.36 -7.31 18.71
CA LYS A 18 -0.13 -7.70 17.39
C LYS A 18 0.77 -7.20 16.28
N TYR A 19 1.55 -6.18 16.53
CA TYR A 19 2.38 -5.61 15.50
C TYR A 19 3.62 -6.45 15.25
N ALA A 20 3.83 -6.85 14.00
CA ALA A 20 4.97 -7.69 13.60
C ALA A 20 6.13 -6.80 13.20
N GLY A 21 6.76 -6.17 14.18
CA GLY A 21 7.84 -5.24 14.01
C GLY A 21 8.03 -4.46 15.29
N ASP A 22 8.70 -3.30 15.19
CA ASP A 22 8.88 -2.44 16.36
C ASP A 22 7.64 -1.56 16.55
N PRO A 23 6.84 -1.82 17.59
CA PRO A 23 5.60 -1.05 17.79
C PRO A 23 5.83 0.41 18.16
N ASN A 24 7.05 0.80 18.44
CA ASN A 24 7.38 2.20 18.74
C ASN A 24 7.78 2.98 17.49
N ARG A 25 7.81 2.35 16.34
CA ARG A 25 8.28 2.98 15.09
C ARG A 25 7.29 2.83 13.95
N ILE A 26 6.02 2.89 14.23
CA ILE A 26 4.98 2.77 13.21
C ILE A 26 4.65 4.16 12.72
N VAL A 27 4.94 4.44 11.44
CA VAL A 27 4.72 5.75 10.85
C VAL A 27 3.57 5.65 9.86
N TYR A 28 2.56 6.51 10.00
CA TYR A 28 1.55 6.67 8.95
C TYR A 28 1.85 7.93 8.16
N ARG A 29 1.59 7.86 6.85
CA ARG A 29 1.89 8.96 5.94
C ARG A 29 0.63 9.60 5.38
N SER A 30 -0.53 9.09 5.76
CA SER A 30 -1.81 9.62 5.34
C SER A 30 -2.87 9.23 6.36
N ASN A 31 -4.00 9.93 6.30
CA ASN A 31 -5.12 9.60 7.18
C ASN A 31 -5.73 8.24 6.83
N TRP A 32 -5.69 7.85 5.56
CA TRP A 32 -6.18 6.53 5.16
C TRP A 32 -5.32 5.42 5.75
N GLU A 33 -4.01 5.60 5.76
CA GLU A 33 -3.11 4.63 6.40
C GLU A 33 -3.40 4.53 7.89
N ARG A 34 -3.59 5.68 8.54
CA ARG A 34 -3.89 5.69 9.97
C ARG A 34 -5.21 4.95 10.27
N LYS A 35 -6.23 5.19 9.45
CA LYS A 35 -7.50 4.47 9.61
C LYS A 35 -7.30 2.97 9.51
N PHE A 36 -6.52 2.52 8.55
CA PHE A 36 -6.27 1.10 8.37
C PHE A 36 -5.47 0.52 9.55
N MET A 37 -4.53 1.29 10.09
CA MET A 37 -3.77 0.86 11.26
C MET A 37 -4.69 0.66 12.47
N VAL A 38 -5.62 1.59 12.68
CA VAL A 38 -6.60 1.46 13.76
C VAL A 38 -7.43 0.20 13.55
N TYR A 39 -7.87 -0.06 12.34
CA TYR A 39 -8.62 -1.24 12.00
C TYR A 39 -7.83 -2.51 12.33
N CYS A 40 -6.58 -2.60 11.89
CA CYS A 40 -5.73 -3.77 12.16
C CYS A 40 -5.50 -3.97 13.64
N ASP A 41 -5.24 -2.88 14.36
CA ASP A 41 -4.91 -2.92 15.77
C ASP A 41 -6.08 -3.40 16.62
N ARG A 42 -7.29 -2.98 16.28
CA ARG A 42 -8.48 -3.19 17.10
C ARG A 42 -9.37 -4.35 16.66
N ASN A 43 -9.18 -4.86 15.45
CA ASN A 43 -10.04 -5.93 14.94
C ASN A 43 -9.52 -7.27 15.40
N GLU A 44 -10.36 -8.01 16.12
CA GLU A 44 -9.98 -9.32 16.66
C GLU A 44 -9.73 -10.36 15.56
N ASP A 45 -10.28 -10.15 14.37
CA ASP A 45 -10.03 -11.05 13.24
C ASP A 45 -8.65 -10.88 12.63
N ILE A 46 -7.91 -9.86 13.02
CA ILE A 46 -6.53 -9.65 12.60
C ILE A 46 -5.62 -10.06 13.75
N ILE A 47 -4.81 -11.10 13.54
CA ILE A 47 -3.95 -11.58 14.63
C ILE A 47 -2.58 -10.93 14.62
N TYR A 48 -2.10 -10.47 13.45
CA TYR A 48 -0.94 -9.58 13.42
C TYR A 48 -0.98 -8.71 12.17
N TRP A 49 -0.21 -7.64 12.19
CA TRP A 49 -0.08 -6.74 11.07
C TRP A 49 1.29 -6.06 11.11
N ALA A 50 1.74 -5.57 9.95
CA ALA A 50 2.99 -4.85 9.82
C ALA A 50 2.82 -3.75 8.77
N SER A 51 3.56 -2.65 8.95
CA SER A 51 3.53 -1.50 8.05
C SER A 51 4.92 -1.31 7.46
N GLU A 52 5.03 -1.40 6.14
CA GLU A 52 6.26 -1.10 5.39
C GLU A 52 7.48 -1.90 5.87
N GLU A 53 7.27 -3.10 6.38
CA GLU A 53 8.36 -3.92 6.91
C GLU A 53 8.97 -4.83 5.84
N LEU A 54 8.30 -5.04 4.72
CA LEU A 54 8.73 -5.95 3.67
C LEU A 54 9.08 -5.18 2.42
N GLY A 55 10.29 -5.44 1.87
CA GLY A 55 10.71 -4.85 0.61
C GLY A 55 10.70 -5.90 -0.50
N ILE A 56 10.10 -5.55 -1.64
CA ILE A 56 10.00 -6.43 -2.80
C ILE A 56 10.78 -5.80 -3.95
N PRO A 57 11.78 -6.46 -4.49
CA PRO A 57 12.49 -5.92 -5.65
C PRO A 57 11.63 -5.98 -6.90
N TYR A 58 11.69 -4.94 -7.70
CA TYR A 58 11.04 -4.90 -9.00
C TYR A 58 11.89 -4.07 -9.95
N VAL A 59 11.66 -4.23 -11.25
CA VAL A 59 12.34 -3.41 -12.26
C VAL A 59 11.40 -2.32 -12.69
N ASN A 60 11.83 -1.07 -12.51
CA ASN A 60 11.06 0.07 -12.96
C ASN A 60 11.22 0.17 -14.49
N PRO A 61 10.14 0.03 -15.27
CA PRO A 61 10.27 0.04 -16.73
C PRO A 61 10.64 1.39 -17.32
N ILE A 62 10.55 2.46 -16.53
CA ILE A 62 10.87 3.80 -17.00
C ILE A 62 12.38 4.02 -17.05
N ASP A 63 13.09 3.70 -15.96
CA ASP A 63 14.55 3.85 -15.91
C ASP A 63 15.29 2.52 -16.08
N ARG A 64 14.55 1.40 -16.16
CA ARG A 64 15.08 0.05 -16.33
C ARG A 64 16.01 -0.39 -15.22
N LYS A 65 15.90 0.23 -14.05
CA LYS A 65 16.71 -0.09 -12.89
C LYS A 65 15.89 -0.87 -11.86
N ARG A 66 16.63 -1.61 -11.04
CA ARG A 66 16.00 -2.33 -9.93
C ARG A 66 15.69 -1.34 -8.80
N HIS A 67 14.48 -1.44 -8.29
CA HIS A 67 14.01 -0.64 -7.15
C HIS A 67 13.39 -1.57 -6.13
N THR A 68 13.13 -1.05 -4.94
CA THR A 68 12.45 -1.81 -3.90
C THR A 68 11.07 -1.20 -3.67
N TYR A 69 10.06 -2.05 -3.69
CA TYR A 69 8.68 -1.68 -3.39
C TYR A 69 8.35 -2.11 -1.98
N TYR A 70 7.88 -1.17 -1.16
CA TYR A 70 7.43 -1.45 0.19
C TYR A 70 5.91 -1.37 0.22
N PRO A 71 5.21 -2.51 0.23
CA PRO A 71 3.75 -2.49 0.36
C PRO A 71 3.34 -1.83 1.66
N ASP A 72 2.17 -1.21 1.67
CA ASP A 72 1.73 -0.47 2.84
C ASP A 72 1.58 -1.36 4.06
N PHE A 73 0.95 -2.53 3.91
CA PHE A 73 0.67 -3.40 5.05
C PHE A 73 0.73 -4.86 4.69
N ILE A 74 1.04 -5.67 5.70
CA ILE A 74 0.85 -7.12 5.68
C ILE A 74 0.00 -7.46 6.89
N ILE A 75 -1.02 -8.30 6.68
CA ILE A 75 -1.89 -8.72 7.76
C ILE A 75 -2.07 -10.24 7.73
N LYS A 76 -2.35 -10.81 8.89
CA LYS A 76 -2.76 -12.21 9.00
C LYS A 76 -4.08 -12.24 9.77
N THR A 77 -5.05 -12.94 9.20
CA THR A 77 -6.36 -13.06 9.82
C THR A 77 -6.43 -14.23 10.78
N SER A 78 -7.46 -14.27 11.61
CA SER A 78 -7.69 -15.35 12.54
C SER A 78 -7.90 -16.70 11.86
N LYS A 79 -8.29 -16.67 10.58
CA LYS A 79 -8.44 -17.89 9.77
C LYS A 79 -7.13 -18.36 9.15
N GLY A 80 -6.02 -17.72 9.48
CA GLY A 80 -4.71 -18.09 9.00
C GLY A 80 -4.36 -17.55 7.63
N LYS A 81 -5.19 -16.71 7.04
CA LYS A 81 -4.94 -16.12 5.72
C LYS A 81 -4.09 -14.87 5.85
N ARG A 82 -3.12 -14.72 4.95
CA ARG A 82 -2.25 -13.57 4.92
C ARG A 82 -2.52 -12.74 3.69
N TYR A 83 -2.52 -11.43 3.87
CA TYR A 83 -2.75 -10.47 2.78
C TYR A 83 -1.68 -9.41 2.78
N MET A 84 -1.27 -9.04 1.58
CA MET A 84 -0.43 -7.86 1.35
C MET A 84 -1.35 -6.76 0.86
N ILE A 85 -1.31 -5.61 1.51
CA ILE A 85 -2.28 -4.54 1.29
C ILE A 85 -1.58 -3.29 0.78
N GLU A 86 -2.13 -2.73 -0.28
CA GLU A 86 -1.75 -1.43 -0.80
C GLU A 86 -2.97 -0.51 -0.72
N ILE A 87 -2.80 0.68 -0.17
CA ILE A 87 -3.87 1.66 -0.09
C ILE A 87 -3.65 2.70 -1.17
N LYS A 88 -4.64 2.87 -2.04
CA LYS A 88 -4.52 3.74 -3.21
C LYS A 88 -5.87 4.36 -3.54
N PRO A 89 -5.92 5.62 -3.96
CA PRO A 89 -7.17 6.17 -4.49
C PRO A 89 -7.62 5.36 -5.71
N SER A 90 -8.93 5.12 -5.81
CA SER A 90 -9.44 4.27 -6.90
C SER A 90 -9.08 4.84 -8.27
N ALA A 91 -9.01 6.15 -8.40
CA ALA A 91 -8.62 6.77 -9.66
C ALA A 91 -7.21 6.39 -10.10
N GLN A 92 -6.33 6.07 -9.15
CA GLN A 92 -4.95 5.69 -9.46
C GLN A 92 -4.78 4.20 -9.73
N THR A 93 -5.84 3.42 -9.55
CA THR A 93 -5.80 1.98 -9.87
C THR A 93 -6.14 1.70 -11.31
N LYS A 94 -6.52 2.73 -12.06
CA LYS A 94 -6.94 2.60 -13.44
C LYS A 94 -6.01 3.39 -14.34
N LYS A 95 -5.94 2.94 -15.60
CA LYS A 95 -5.17 3.64 -16.62
C LYS A 95 -5.72 5.07 -16.76
N PRO A 96 -4.84 6.10 -16.79
CA PRO A 96 -5.32 7.47 -16.96
C PRO A 96 -6.09 7.63 -18.27
N LYS A 97 -7.16 8.41 -18.22
CA LYS A 97 -7.96 8.66 -19.42
C LYS A 97 -7.19 9.55 -20.39
N VAL A 98 -7.27 9.20 -21.67
CA VAL A 98 -6.71 10.03 -22.71
C VAL A 98 -7.49 11.32 -22.79
N ARG A 99 -6.78 12.44 -22.73
CA ARG A 99 -7.39 13.76 -22.87
C ARG A 99 -7.25 14.26 -24.29
N SER A 100 -8.13 15.16 -24.67
CA SER A 100 -8.06 15.74 -26.03
C SER A 100 -6.73 16.42 -26.28
N LYS A 101 -6.09 16.94 -25.25
CA LYS A 101 -4.79 17.57 -25.34
C LYS A 101 -3.87 16.93 -24.31
N LYS A 102 -2.76 16.40 -24.78
CA LYS A 102 -1.79 15.80 -23.88
C LYS A 102 -1.12 16.89 -23.06
N SER A 103 -1.09 16.71 -21.77
CA SER A 103 -0.53 17.67 -20.82
C SER A 103 0.57 17.00 -20.01
N LYS A 104 1.36 17.83 -19.31
CA LYS A 104 2.36 17.31 -18.38
C LYS A 104 1.71 16.47 -17.29
N GLY A 105 0.52 16.86 -16.85
CA GLY A 105 -0.22 16.09 -15.86
C GLY A 105 -0.59 14.71 -16.36
N PHE A 106 -1.09 14.61 -17.59
CA PHE A 106 -1.42 13.31 -18.17
C PHE A 106 -0.18 12.44 -18.32
N MET A 107 0.93 13.03 -18.79
CA MET A 107 2.18 12.29 -18.91
C MET A 107 2.66 11.77 -17.59
N ARG A 108 2.63 12.61 -16.55
CA ARG A 108 3.06 12.22 -15.21
C ARG A 108 2.20 11.10 -14.64
N GLU A 109 0.88 11.20 -14.79
CA GLU A 109 -0.05 10.17 -14.34
C GLU A 109 0.20 8.85 -15.06
N SER A 110 0.47 8.91 -16.36
CA SER A 110 0.73 7.72 -17.14
C SER A 110 2.01 7.03 -16.71
N LEU A 111 3.08 7.77 -16.47
CA LEU A 111 4.34 7.20 -16.00
C LEU A 111 4.18 6.61 -14.60
N GLU A 112 3.45 7.29 -13.74
CA GLU A 112 3.20 6.78 -12.38
C GLU A 112 2.39 5.49 -12.43
N TYR A 113 1.38 5.44 -13.30
CA TYR A 113 0.58 4.24 -13.45
C TYR A 113 1.42 3.06 -13.93
N ILE A 114 2.29 3.28 -14.93
CA ILE A 114 3.18 2.24 -15.45
C ILE A 114 4.07 1.70 -14.33
N LYS A 115 4.64 2.58 -13.54
CA LYS A 115 5.48 2.18 -12.40
C LYS A 115 4.69 1.37 -11.39
N ASN A 116 3.49 1.83 -11.06
CA ASN A 116 2.64 1.14 -10.09
C ASN A 116 2.24 -0.25 -10.55
N VAL A 117 1.90 -0.41 -11.83
CA VAL A 117 1.57 -1.73 -12.37
C VAL A 117 2.74 -2.69 -12.21
N SER A 118 3.97 -2.23 -12.45
CA SER A 118 5.16 -3.06 -12.26
C SER A 118 5.34 -3.48 -10.81
N LYS A 119 5.12 -2.55 -9.87
CA LYS A 119 5.17 -2.85 -8.44
C LYS A 119 4.13 -3.91 -8.07
N TRP A 120 2.91 -3.73 -8.56
CA TRP A 120 1.80 -4.61 -8.20
C TRP A 120 1.96 -6.00 -8.81
N GLN A 121 2.53 -6.10 -10.00
CA GLN A 121 2.84 -7.40 -10.60
C GLN A 121 3.90 -8.12 -9.78
N ALA A 122 4.94 -7.41 -9.34
CA ALA A 122 5.96 -8.00 -8.48
C ALA A 122 5.37 -8.45 -7.14
N ALA A 123 4.44 -7.66 -6.58
CA ALA A 123 3.75 -8.01 -5.35
C ALA A 123 2.92 -9.28 -5.53
N ASP A 124 2.24 -9.39 -6.65
CA ASP A 124 1.40 -10.55 -6.96
C ASP A 124 2.24 -11.83 -7.04
N VAL A 125 3.37 -11.76 -7.74
CA VAL A 125 4.29 -12.90 -7.84
C VAL A 125 4.80 -13.28 -6.45
N TYR A 126 5.24 -12.31 -5.68
CA TYR A 126 5.72 -12.56 -4.33
C TYR A 126 4.65 -13.23 -3.48
N CYS A 127 3.43 -12.74 -3.54
CA CYS A 127 2.33 -13.28 -2.76
C CYS A 127 2.02 -14.72 -3.16
N ASN A 128 2.00 -15.01 -4.46
CA ASN A 128 1.76 -16.36 -4.95
C ASN A 128 2.85 -17.32 -4.46
N ASP A 129 4.09 -16.87 -4.45
CA ASP A 129 5.21 -17.68 -4.01
C ASP A 129 5.22 -17.93 -2.50
N ASN A 130 4.55 -17.08 -1.73
CA ASN A 130 4.59 -17.12 -0.28
C ASN A 130 3.24 -17.40 0.38
N GLY A 131 2.26 -17.87 -0.39
CA GLY A 131 0.96 -18.23 0.16
C GLY A 131 0.15 -17.06 0.67
N MET A 132 0.29 -15.91 0.04
CA MET A 132 -0.41 -14.68 0.40
C MET A 132 -1.27 -14.21 -0.76
N LYS A 133 -2.17 -13.29 -0.49
CA LYS A 133 -2.94 -12.61 -1.53
C LYS A 133 -2.64 -11.12 -1.49
N PHE A 134 -2.47 -10.52 -2.67
CA PHE A 134 -2.28 -9.09 -2.80
C PHE A 134 -3.63 -8.42 -3.02
N LYS A 135 -3.88 -7.34 -2.26
CA LYS A 135 -5.12 -6.58 -2.40
C LYS A 135 -4.83 -5.08 -2.41
N ILE A 136 -5.51 -4.37 -3.29
CA ILE A 136 -5.48 -2.92 -3.30
C ILE A 136 -6.79 -2.45 -2.65
N ILE A 137 -6.66 -1.64 -1.61
CA ILE A 137 -7.80 -1.08 -0.89
C ILE A 137 -7.90 0.39 -1.25
N THR A 138 -9.09 0.83 -1.59
CA THR A 138 -9.35 2.19 -2.02
C THR A 138 -10.27 2.88 -1.03
N GLU A 139 -10.62 4.14 -1.30
CA GLU A 139 -11.57 4.88 -0.48
C GLU A 139 -12.91 4.16 -0.37
N LYS A 140 -13.22 3.30 -1.33
CA LYS A 140 -14.50 2.58 -1.32
C LYS A 140 -14.59 1.58 -0.18
N GLU A 141 -13.47 0.97 0.20
CA GLU A 141 -13.42 0.04 1.32
C GLU A 141 -13.19 0.75 2.65
N LEU A 142 -12.48 1.86 2.62
CA LEU A 142 -12.17 2.58 3.86
C LEU A 142 -13.34 3.43 4.36
N GLY A 143 -14.32 3.62 3.55
CA GLY A 143 -15.49 4.38 3.91
C GLY A 143 -15.28 5.84 3.96
#